data_a37d3f7f80acab320d0b12f8167f04cb
#
_entry.id   a37d3f7f80acab320d0b12f8167f04cb
#
_cell.length_a   1.000
_cell.length_b   1.000
_cell.length_c   1.000
_cell.angle_alpha   90.00
_cell.angle_beta   90.00
_cell.angle_gamma   90.00
#
_symmetry.space_group_name_H-M   'P 1'
#
loop_
_entity.id
_entity.type
_entity.pdbx_description
1 polymer ?
#
loop_
_entity_poly.entity_id
_entity_poly.type
_entity_poly.pdbx_seq_one_letter_code
_entity_poly.pdbx_strand_id
1 'polypeptide(L)'
;MDFSSAAELLKICQSSGIPISQAMLDRETLYLGADTAATYSRMEHSYAIMKDAVHSAITEDIRSMGGLIGGEAKKMDAYRANTEKPLCGSVISKAIGYAMGVLEVNASMGLIVAAPTAGSSGVIPGVFVALQEEYGFTDDQMIRALFNAGAIGYLITRNATVAGAEGGCQAEVGAASAMAASAA
;
A
#
# COMPACT_ATOMS: atom_id res chain seq x y z
N MET A 1 -2.56 1.25 -24.00
CA MET A 1 -2.20 -0.19 -24.15
C MET A 1 -2.80 -0.94 -22.97
N ASP A 2 -3.48 -2.08 -23.19
CA ASP A 2 -3.94 -2.95 -22.10
C ASP A 2 -2.97 -4.13 -21.95
N PHE A 3 -2.97 -4.76 -20.79
CA PHE A 3 -2.19 -5.96 -20.48
C PHE A 3 -3.00 -6.90 -19.58
N SER A 4 -2.87 -8.19 -19.79
CA SER A 4 -3.59 -9.23 -19.07
C SER A 4 -2.67 -10.15 -18.25
N SER A 5 -1.37 -10.06 -18.51
CA SER A 5 -0.34 -10.87 -17.85
C SER A 5 0.92 -10.06 -17.54
N ALA A 6 1.71 -10.54 -16.59
CA ALA A 6 3.00 -9.93 -16.26
C ALA A 6 3.96 -9.92 -17.48
N ALA A 7 3.91 -10.96 -18.31
CA ALA A 7 4.74 -11.02 -19.51
C ALA A 7 4.38 -9.92 -20.51
N GLU A 8 3.09 -9.64 -20.72
CA GLU A 8 2.64 -8.53 -21.58
C GLU A 8 3.05 -7.18 -20.99
N LEU A 9 2.87 -6.96 -19.69
CA LEU A 9 3.29 -5.74 -19.01
C LEU A 9 4.80 -5.50 -19.19
N LEU A 10 5.62 -6.50 -18.93
CA LEU A 10 7.08 -6.40 -19.11
C LEU A 10 7.46 -6.14 -20.58
N LYS A 11 6.79 -6.77 -21.54
CA LYS A 11 7.00 -6.51 -22.95
C LYS A 11 6.68 -5.06 -23.33
N ILE A 12 5.59 -4.50 -22.81
CA ILE A 12 5.22 -3.07 -23.00
C ILE A 12 6.35 -2.19 -22.45
N CYS A 13 6.75 -2.41 -21.19
CA CYS A 13 7.81 -1.63 -20.56
C CYS A 13 9.12 -1.67 -21.35
N GLN A 14 9.54 -2.86 -21.79
CA GLN A 14 10.77 -3.05 -22.55
C GLN A 14 10.71 -2.39 -23.93
N SER A 15 9.59 -2.59 -24.66
CA SER A 15 9.46 -2.06 -26.04
C SER A 15 9.31 -0.54 -26.09
N SER A 16 8.72 0.06 -25.04
CA SER A 16 8.49 1.51 -24.95
C SER A 16 9.54 2.24 -24.11
N GLY A 17 10.42 1.53 -23.41
CA GLY A 17 11.41 2.12 -22.52
C GLY A 17 10.80 2.85 -21.31
N ILE A 18 9.65 2.38 -20.81
CA ILE A 18 8.93 3.02 -19.70
C ILE A 18 8.86 2.12 -18.47
N PRO A 19 8.80 2.68 -17.26
CA PRO A 19 8.58 1.91 -16.03
C PRO A 19 7.14 1.37 -15.95
N ILE A 20 6.93 0.36 -15.09
CA ILE A 20 5.61 -0.23 -14.82
C ILE A 20 4.60 0.83 -14.39
N SER A 21 5.01 1.78 -13.55
CA SER A 21 4.17 2.89 -13.10
C SER A 21 3.61 3.73 -14.27
N GLN A 22 4.44 4.02 -15.27
CA GLN A 22 4.01 4.74 -16.46
C GLN A 22 3.10 3.88 -17.34
N ALA A 23 3.41 2.60 -17.51
CA ALA A 23 2.55 1.68 -18.26
C ALA A 23 1.15 1.58 -17.65
N MET A 24 1.03 1.60 -16.31
CA MET A 24 -0.25 1.62 -15.61
C MET A 24 -0.99 2.94 -15.79
N LEU A 25 -0.30 4.08 -15.68
CA LEU A 25 -0.87 5.39 -15.91
C LEU A 25 -1.38 5.52 -17.36
N ASP A 26 -0.59 5.09 -18.34
CA ASP A 26 -0.96 5.09 -19.76
C ASP A 26 -2.18 4.18 -20.02
N ARG A 27 -2.27 3.07 -19.30
CA ARG A 27 -3.46 2.23 -19.37
C ARG A 27 -4.71 2.99 -18.93
N GLU A 28 -4.68 3.65 -17.80
CA GLU A 28 -5.84 4.40 -17.28
C GLU A 28 -6.18 5.59 -18.18
N THR A 29 -5.20 6.28 -18.71
CA THR A 29 -5.41 7.54 -19.45
C THR A 29 -5.58 7.32 -20.96
N LEU A 30 -4.66 6.63 -21.61
CA LEU A 30 -4.68 6.47 -23.07
C LEU A 30 -5.60 5.34 -23.54
N TYR A 31 -5.72 4.27 -22.76
CA TYR A 31 -6.55 3.13 -23.13
C TYR A 31 -7.98 3.25 -22.60
N LEU A 32 -8.16 3.59 -21.33
CA LEU A 32 -9.49 3.76 -20.72
C LEU A 32 -10.06 5.18 -20.87
N GLY A 33 -9.25 6.12 -21.34
CA GLY A 33 -9.71 7.49 -21.63
C GLY A 33 -9.89 8.37 -20.38
N ALA A 34 -9.30 8.01 -19.25
CA ALA A 34 -9.36 8.83 -18.06
C ALA A 34 -8.48 10.10 -18.20
N ASP A 35 -8.89 11.19 -17.57
CA ASP A 35 -8.08 12.39 -17.51
C ASP A 35 -6.80 12.14 -16.68
N THR A 36 -5.65 12.53 -17.22
CA THR A 36 -4.33 12.26 -16.61
C THR A 36 -4.18 12.99 -15.28
N ALA A 37 -4.53 14.27 -15.23
CA ALA A 37 -4.38 15.08 -14.02
C ALA A 37 -5.32 14.58 -12.91
N ALA A 38 -6.57 14.27 -13.26
CA ALA A 38 -7.54 13.71 -12.32
C ALA A 38 -7.12 12.32 -11.83
N THR A 39 -6.51 11.49 -12.68
CA THR A 39 -6.03 10.15 -12.30
C THR A 39 -4.86 10.25 -11.33
N TYR A 40 -3.91 11.15 -11.60
CA TYR A 40 -2.77 11.41 -10.73
C TYR A 40 -3.23 11.98 -9.37
N SER A 41 -4.12 12.97 -9.38
CA SER A 41 -4.65 13.60 -8.17
C SER A 41 -5.42 12.60 -7.28
N ARG A 42 -6.15 11.64 -7.86
CA ARG A 42 -6.79 10.57 -7.09
C ARG A 42 -5.77 9.66 -6.41
N MET A 43 -4.66 9.34 -7.08
CA MET A 43 -3.58 8.53 -6.48
C MET A 43 -2.88 9.30 -5.36
N GLU A 44 -2.60 10.59 -5.58
CA GLU A 44 -2.08 11.51 -4.57
C GLU A 44 -2.98 11.57 -3.32
N HIS A 45 -4.28 11.74 -3.51
CA HIS A 45 -5.25 11.71 -2.42
C HIS A 45 -5.27 10.37 -1.67
N SER A 46 -5.19 9.25 -2.40
CA SER A 46 -5.09 7.93 -1.79
C SER A 46 -3.82 7.80 -0.94
N TYR A 47 -2.68 8.30 -1.42
CA TYR A 47 -1.45 8.28 -0.65
C TYR A 47 -1.51 9.18 0.60
N ALA A 48 -2.15 10.33 0.50
CA ALA A 48 -2.38 11.20 1.66
C ALA A 48 -3.19 10.48 2.75
N ILE A 49 -4.30 9.82 2.38
CA ILE A 49 -5.08 8.99 3.31
C ILE A 49 -4.24 7.87 3.93
N MET A 50 -3.39 7.20 3.15
CA MET A 50 -2.49 6.17 3.66
C MET A 50 -1.52 6.71 4.72
N LYS A 51 -0.90 7.88 4.47
CA LYS A 51 -0.01 8.55 5.44
C LYS A 51 -0.76 8.95 6.70
N ASP A 52 -1.93 9.56 6.55
CA ASP A 52 -2.75 9.99 7.68
C ASP A 52 -3.17 8.82 8.56
N ALA A 53 -3.58 7.69 7.97
CA ALA A 53 -3.93 6.48 8.70
C ALA A 53 -2.74 5.89 9.49
N VAL A 54 -1.53 5.92 8.92
CA VAL A 54 -0.30 5.51 9.63
C VAL A 54 -0.02 6.44 10.81
N HIS A 55 -0.01 7.75 10.58
CA HIS A 55 0.39 8.73 11.60
C HIS A 55 -0.64 8.85 12.72
N SER A 56 -1.94 8.85 12.43
CA SER A 56 -2.98 8.91 13.45
C SER A 56 -2.90 7.72 14.40
N ALA A 57 -2.59 6.52 13.90
CA ALA A 57 -2.48 5.33 14.72
C ALA A 57 -1.35 5.36 15.75
N ILE A 58 -0.27 6.09 15.47
CA ILE A 58 0.86 6.22 16.41
C ILE A 58 0.77 7.47 17.28
N THR A 59 -0.03 8.46 16.91
CA THR A 59 -0.18 9.73 17.66
C THR A 59 -1.44 9.79 18.49
N GLU A 60 -2.54 9.20 18.03
CA GLU A 60 -3.85 9.26 18.69
C GLU A 60 -4.17 8.00 19.50
N ASP A 61 -5.12 8.09 20.40
CA ASP A 61 -5.64 6.94 21.15
C ASP A 61 -6.79 6.29 20.40
N ILE A 62 -6.45 5.44 19.45
CA ILE A 62 -7.41 4.71 18.63
C ILE A 62 -7.89 3.45 19.35
N ARG A 63 -9.21 3.20 19.32
CA ARG A 63 -9.82 1.96 19.80
C ARG A 63 -10.92 1.52 18.85
N SER A 64 -10.94 0.24 18.56
CA SER A 64 -12.04 -0.39 17.81
C SER A 64 -13.37 -0.24 18.56
N MET A 65 -14.48 -0.31 17.82
CA MET A 65 -15.83 -0.20 18.42
C MET A 65 -16.08 -1.24 19.52
N GLY A 66 -15.53 -2.45 19.36
CA GLY A 66 -15.62 -3.52 20.38
C GLY A 66 -14.59 -3.41 21.51
N GLY A 67 -13.69 -2.44 21.47
CA GLY A 67 -12.66 -2.22 22.49
C GLY A 67 -11.55 -3.27 22.56
N LEU A 68 -11.52 -4.22 21.63
CA LEU A 68 -10.55 -5.33 21.62
C LEU A 68 -9.22 -4.99 20.93
N ILE A 69 -9.24 -4.04 19.99
CA ILE A 69 -8.09 -3.62 19.18
C ILE A 69 -7.84 -2.15 19.40
N GLY A 70 -6.58 -1.75 19.55
CA GLY A 70 -6.15 -0.36 19.64
C GLY A 70 -5.02 -0.12 20.63
N GLY A 71 -4.01 0.61 20.15
CA GLY A 71 -2.82 0.98 20.89
C GLY A 71 -1.64 0.02 20.69
N GLU A 72 -1.77 -1.02 19.86
CA GLU A 72 -0.70 -1.94 19.52
C GLU A 72 0.38 -1.24 18.69
N ALA A 73 -0.01 -0.39 17.73
CA ALA A 73 0.90 0.40 16.93
C ALA A 73 1.74 1.36 17.78
N LYS A 74 1.14 2.05 18.75
CA LYS A 74 1.85 2.90 19.71
C LYS A 74 2.87 2.11 20.53
N LYS A 75 2.52 0.90 20.98
CA LYS A 75 3.44 0.03 21.72
C LYS A 75 4.62 -0.41 20.85
N MET A 76 4.36 -0.75 19.58
CA MET A 76 5.40 -1.10 18.62
C MET A 76 6.31 0.08 18.32
N ASP A 77 5.78 1.28 18.16
CA ASP A 77 6.58 2.48 17.94
C ASP A 77 7.43 2.82 19.18
N ALA A 78 6.86 2.76 20.37
CA ALA A 78 7.59 2.94 21.62
C ALA A 78 8.69 1.88 21.82
N TYR A 79 8.41 0.61 21.51
CA TYR A 79 9.42 -0.45 21.54
C TYR A 79 10.57 -0.14 20.58
N ARG A 80 10.27 0.23 19.35
CA ARG A 80 11.26 0.58 18.33
C ARG A 80 12.14 1.77 18.77
N ALA A 81 11.51 2.82 19.31
CA ALA A 81 12.22 4.02 19.77
C ALA A 81 13.16 3.75 20.97
N ASN A 82 12.86 2.76 21.81
CA ASN A 82 13.62 2.41 23.00
C ASN A 82 14.52 1.18 22.84
N THR A 83 14.59 0.60 21.62
CA THR A 83 15.37 -0.61 21.36
C THR A 83 16.50 -0.32 20.39
N GLU A 84 17.74 -0.48 20.85
CA GLU A 84 18.96 -0.22 20.06
C GLU A 84 19.06 -1.16 18.84
N LYS A 85 18.63 -2.41 19.01
CA LYS A 85 18.65 -3.45 17.97
C LYS A 85 17.30 -4.18 17.91
N PRO A 86 16.29 -3.63 17.23
CA PRO A 86 15.02 -4.32 17.07
C PRO A 86 15.21 -5.62 16.26
N LEU A 87 14.48 -6.68 16.64
CA LEU A 87 14.64 -8.03 16.11
C LEU A 87 14.62 -8.11 14.57
N CYS A 88 13.74 -7.33 13.93
CA CYS A 88 13.59 -7.30 12.47
C CYS A 88 14.37 -6.14 11.81
N GLY A 89 15.23 -5.44 12.53
CA GLY A 89 15.85 -4.21 12.05
C GLY A 89 14.91 -3.01 12.07
N SER A 90 15.45 -1.81 11.81
CA SER A 90 14.71 -0.54 11.94
C SER A 90 13.52 -0.46 10.98
N VAL A 91 13.76 -0.63 9.67
CA VAL A 91 12.76 -0.44 8.61
C VAL A 91 11.60 -1.42 8.71
N ILE A 92 11.91 -2.71 8.89
CA ILE A 92 10.87 -3.74 8.97
C ILE A 92 10.04 -3.58 10.24
N SER A 93 10.66 -3.27 11.38
CA SER A 93 9.93 -3.01 12.64
C SER A 93 9.01 -1.80 12.51
N LYS A 94 9.45 -0.74 11.81
CA LYS A 94 8.64 0.44 11.48
C LYS A 94 7.44 0.05 10.59
N ALA A 95 7.70 -0.68 9.50
CA ALA A 95 6.66 -1.12 8.57
C ALA A 95 5.60 -2.00 9.25
N ILE A 96 6.00 -2.90 10.15
CA ILE A 96 5.08 -3.73 10.94
C ILE A 96 4.18 -2.84 11.82
N GLY A 97 4.78 -1.92 12.59
CA GLY A 97 4.02 -1.02 13.47
C GLY A 97 3.03 -0.17 12.70
N TYR A 98 3.43 0.37 11.56
CA TYR A 98 2.59 1.18 10.67
C TYR A 98 1.45 0.37 10.04
N ALA A 99 1.75 -0.85 9.57
CA ALA A 99 0.72 -1.74 9.04
C ALA A 99 -0.33 -2.12 10.08
N MET A 100 0.09 -2.41 11.32
CA MET A 100 -0.80 -2.64 12.46
C MET A 100 -1.66 -1.41 12.75
N GLY A 101 -1.07 -0.23 12.73
CA GLY A 101 -1.76 1.02 12.96
C GLY A 101 -2.89 1.30 11.96
N VAL A 102 -2.66 1.07 10.68
CA VAL A 102 -3.72 1.21 9.66
C VAL A 102 -4.87 0.24 9.92
N LEU A 103 -4.60 -0.98 10.39
CA LEU A 103 -5.65 -1.93 10.77
C LEU A 103 -6.40 -1.51 12.03
N GLU A 104 -5.75 -0.82 12.98
CA GLU A 104 -6.43 -0.21 14.12
C GLU A 104 -7.38 0.90 13.67
N VAL A 105 -6.94 1.78 12.75
CA VAL A 105 -7.79 2.81 12.13
C VAL A 105 -8.99 2.18 11.43
N ASN A 106 -8.76 1.12 10.63
CA ASN A 106 -9.84 0.37 9.97
C ASN A 106 -10.83 -0.22 11.00
N ALA A 107 -10.34 -0.86 12.06
CA ALA A 107 -11.17 -1.46 13.09
C ALA A 107 -11.96 -0.43 13.94
N SER A 108 -11.51 0.82 13.98
CA SER A 108 -12.20 1.95 14.63
C SER A 108 -13.15 2.70 13.69
N MET A 109 -13.40 2.20 12.48
CA MET A 109 -14.21 2.85 11.43
C MET A 109 -13.62 4.16 10.89
N GLY A 110 -12.28 4.32 11.01
CA GLY A 110 -11.56 5.43 10.42
C GLY A 110 -11.36 5.27 8.91
N LEU A 111 -10.86 6.32 8.27
CA LEU A 111 -10.64 6.34 6.83
C LEU A 111 -9.34 5.62 6.45
N ILE A 112 -9.44 4.65 5.57
CA ILE A 112 -8.30 3.91 5.01
C ILE A 112 -8.46 3.73 3.50
N VAL A 113 -7.40 3.34 2.82
CA VAL A 113 -7.45 2.91 1.42
C VAL A 113 -7.39 1.38 1.36
N ALA A 114 -8.43 0.76 0.81
CA ALA A 114 -8.42 -0.68 0.55
C ALA A 114 -7.41 -1.01 -0.57
N ALA A 115 -6.42 -1.88 -0.27
CA ALA A 115 -5.36 -2.21 -1.24
C ALA A 115 -4.81 -3.63 -1.03
N PRO A 116 -5.35 -4.68 -1.69
CA PRO A 116 -6.55 -4.66 -2.53
C PRO A 116 -7.86 -4.67 -1.75
N THR A 117 -7.85 -5.03 -0.47
CA THR A 117 -9.03 -5.10 0.41
C THR A 117 -8.82 -4.33 1.72
N ALA A 118 -9.89 -4.07 2.46
CA ALA A 118 -9.80 -3.43 3.77
C ALA A 118 -9.01 -4.29 4.79
N GLY A 119 -9.10 -5.63 4.70
CA GLY A 119 -8.38 -6.55 5.58
C GLY A 119 -6.86 -6.54 5.39
N SER A 120 -6.37 -6.11 4.23
CA SER A 120 -4.94 -5.98 3.92
C SER A 120 -4.47 -4.54 3.76
N SER A 121 -5.31 -3.57 4.09
CA SER A 121 -5.09 -2.13 3.86
C SER A 121 -3.84 -1.55 4.53
N GLY A 122 -3.29 -2.23 5.53
CA GLY A 122 -2.09 -1.79 6.25
C GLY A 122 -0.77 -2.12 5.53
N VAL A 123 -0.74 -3.11 4.63
CA VAL A 123 0.52 -3.61 4.08
C VAL A 123 1.24 -2.56 3.24
N ILE A 124 0.57 -1.98 2.25
CA ILE A 124 1.17 -0.98 1.36
C ILE A 124 1.57 0.28 2.12
N PRO A 125 0.68 0.94 2.88
CA PRO A 125 1.07 2.15 3.62
C PRO A 125 2.15 1.88 4.67
N GLY A 126 2.11 0.73 5.35
CA GLY A 126 3.15 0.36 6.31
C GLY A 126 4.54 0.29 5.69
N VAL A 127 4.66 -0.37 4.53
CA VAL A 127 5.93 -0.45 3.79
C VAL A 127 6.32 0.91 3.21
N PHE A 128 5.40 1.59 2.55
CA PHE A 128 5.69 2.82 1.80
C PHE A 128 6.10 3.98 2.71
N VAL A 129 5.34 4.22 3.79
CA VAL A 129 5.67 5.30 4.73
C VAL A 129 6.98 5.00 5.45
N ALA A 130 7.22 3.74 5.83
CA ALA A 130 8.49 3.35 6.44
C ALA A 130 9.68 3.59 5.50
N LEU A 131 9.57 3.24 4.22
CA LEU A 131 10.62 3.48 3.22
C LEU A 131 10.78 4.97 2.91
N GLN A 132 9.68 5.71 2.79
CA GLN A 132 9.73 7.15 2.55
C GLN A 132 10.50 7.88 3.65
N GLU A 133 10.19 7.58 4.91
CA GLU A 133 10.86 8.20 6.05
C GLU A 133 12.33 7.79 6.19
N GLU A 134 12.65 6.52 5.89
CA GLU A 134 14.01 6.01 6.04
C GLU A 134 14.96 6.52 4.95
N TYR A 135 14.47 6.60 3.71
CA TYR A 135 15.29 6.95 2.54
C TYR A 135 15.04 8.34 2.00
N GLY A 136 14.08 9.09 2.54
CA GLY A 136 13.78 10.45 2.14
C GLY A 136 13.15 10.58 0.74
N PHE A 137 12.38 9.59 0.32
CA PHE A 137 11.67 9.65 -0.97
C PHE A 137 10.64 10.77 -0.98
N THR A 138 10.47 11.41 -2.14
CA THR A 138 9.45 12.45 -2.34
C THR A 138 8.06 11.83 -2.51
N ASP A 139 7.01 12.61 -2.25
CA ASP A 139 5.63 12.17 -2.49
C ASP A 139 5.40 11.75 -3.95
N ASP A 140 6.00 12.45 -4.93
CA ASP A 140 5.91 12.06 -6.35
C ASP A 140 6.49 10.67 -6.62
N GLN A 141 7.62 10.34 -6.01
CA GLN A 141 8.20 9.00 -6.12
C GLN A 141 7.28 7.94 -5.51
N MET A 142 6.67 8.22 -4.36
CA MET A 142 5.74 7.31 -3.71
C MET A 142 4.44 7.14 -4.49
N ILE A 143 3.92 8.21 -5.11
CA ILE A 143 2.74 8.14 -5.98
C ILE A 143 3.04 7.27 -7.22
N ARG A 144 4.21 7.41 -7.83
CA ARG A 144 4.65 6.54 -8.92
C ARG A 144 4.78 5.08 -8.48
N ALA A 145 5.34 4.83 -7.29
CA ALA A 145 5.39 3.51 -6.70
C ALA A 145 3.98 2.92 -6.48
N LEU A 146 2.98 3.74 -6.10
CA LEU A 146 1.59 3.30 -6.00
C LEU A 146 0.98 2.90 -7.36
N PHE A 147 1.30 3.60 -8.45
CA PHE A 147 0.90 3.15 -9.79
C PHE A 147 1.53 1.80 -10.14
N ASN A 148 2.79 1.56 -9.76
CA ASN A 148 3.41 0.24 -9.92
C ASN A 148 2.67 -0.83 -9.09
N ALA A 149 2.43 -0.58 -7.81
CA ALA A 149 1.64 -1.46 -6.96
C ALA A 149 0.25 -1.74 -7.56
N GLY A 150 -0.40 -0.70 -8.10
CA GLY A 150 -1.69 -0.79 -8.79
C GLY A 150 -1.65 -1.71 -10.01
N ALA A 151 -0.59 -1.69 -10.81
CA ALA A 151 -0.43 -2.59 -11.95
C ALA A 151 -0.39 -4.06 -11.53
N ILE A 152 0.33 -4.37 -10.45
CA ILE A 152 0.39 -5.73 -9.91
C ILE A 152 -0.95 -6.14 -9.31
N GLY A 153 -1.60 -5.25 -8.55
CA GLY A 153 -2.94 -5.49 -8.01
C GLY A 153 -3.97 -5.76 -9.11
N TYR A 154 -3.93 -4.99 -10.21
CA TYR A 154 -4.76 -5.21 -11.38
C TYR A 154 -4.54 -6.61 -11.98
N LEU A 155 -3.30 -7.03 -12.17
CA LEU A 155 -2.98 -8.36 -12.71
C LEU A 155 -3.47 -9.48 -11.79
N ILE A 156 -3.29 -9.33 -10.48
CA ILE A 156 -3.78 -10.31 -9.49
C ILE A 156 -5.31 -10.40 -9.53
N THR A 157 -5.99 -9.26 -9.46
CA THR A 157 -7.47 -9.23 -9.46
C THR A 157 -8.06 -9.79 -10.75
N ARG A 158 -7.36 -9.62 -11.88
CA ARG A 158 -7.80 -10.14 -13.18
C ARG A 158 -7.64 -11.66 -13.31
N ASN A 159 -6.63 -12.25 -12.70
CA ASN A 159 -6.23 -13.64 -12.92
C ASN A 159 -6.44 -14.55 -11.71
N ALA A 160 -6.76 -13.98 -10.54
CA ALA A 160 -6.97 -14.69 -9.29
C ALA A 160 -8.01 -13.97 -8.43
N THR A 161 -8.37 -14.58 -7.30
CA THR A 161 -9.22 -13.91 -6.31
C THR A 161 -8.38 -13.11 -5.31
N VAL A 162 -8.91 -11.96 -4.90
CA VAL A 162 -8.43 -11.19 -3.75
C VAL A 162 -9.44 -11.23 -2.60
N ALA A 163 -10.54 -11.97 -2.76
CA ALA A 163 -11.60 -12.08 -1.77
C ALA A 163 -11.21 -13.07 -0.67
N GLY A 164 -11.19 -12.63 0.57
CA GLY A 164 -10.90 -13.47 1.73
C GLY A 164 -11.91 -14.61 1.89
N ALA A 165 -13.15 -14.44 1.43
CA ALA A 165 -14.18 -15.47 1.44
C ALA A 165 -13.88 -16.66 0.49
N GLU A 166 -13.13 -16.43 -0.58
CA GLU A 166 -12.77 -17.44 -1.58
C GLU A 166 -11.36 -18.00 -1.34
N GLY A 167 -10.39 -17.10 -1.21
CA GLY A 167 -8.96 -17.46 -1.12
C GLY A 167 -8.38 -17.44 0.30
N GLY A 168 -9.18 -17.10 1.31
CA GLY A 168 -8.72 -16.89 2.68
C GLY A 168 -7.95 -15.57 2.85
N CYS A 169 -7.60 -15.24 4.08
CA CYS A 169 -6.80 -14.05 4.41
C CYS A 169 -5.44 -14.03 3.69
N GLN A 170 -4.90 -15.22 3.35
CA GLN A 170 -3.65 -15.35 2.60
C GLN A 170 -3.73 -14.76 1.19
N ALA A 171 -4.90 -14.83 0.53
CA ALA A 171 -5.09 -14.21 -0.78
C ALA A 171 -5.01 -12.67 -0.67
N GLU A 172 -5.66 -12.09 0.33
CA GLU A 172 -5.64 -10.64 0.58
C GLU A 172 -4.23 -10.13 0.91
N VAL A 173 -3.62 -10.73 1.94
CA VAL A 173 -2.29 -10.32 2.44
C VAL A 173 -1.20 -10.64 1.42
N GLY A 174 -1.30 -11.79 0.75
CA GLY A 174 -0.37 -12.17 -0.32
C GLY A 174 -0.41 -11.21 -1.51
N ALA A 175 -1.62 -10.80 -1.93
CA ALA A 175 -1.78 -9.81 -2.98
C ALA A 175 -1.20 -8.45 -2.57
N ALA A 176 -1.53 -7.94 -1.38
CA ALA A 176 -0.99 -6.68 -0.87
C ALA A 176 0.54 -6.71 -0.73
N SER A 177 1.10 -7.85 -0.27
CA SER A 177 2.55 -8.04 -0.16
C SER A 177 3.24 -8.04 -1.52
N ALA A 178 2.65 -8.69 -2.53
CA ALA A 178 3.18 -8.66 -3.90
C ALA A 178 3.11 -7.25 -4.50
N MET A 179 2.02 -6.52 -4.27
CA MET A 179 1.87 -5.12 -4.67
C MET A 179 2.95 -4.23 -4.04
N ALA A 180 3.15 -4.34 -2.73
CA ALA A 180 4.16 -3.56 -2.01
C ALA A 180 5.58 -3.94 -2.45
N ALA A 181 5.90 -5.23 -2.56
CA ALA A 181 7.24 -5.71 -2.95
C ALA A 181 7.64 -5.32 -4.37
N SER A 182 6.68 -5.22 -5.29
CA SER A 182 6.97 -4.80 -6.67
C SER A 182 7.31 -3.32 -6.80
N ALA A 183 6.94 -2.53 -5.82
CA ALA A 183 6.99 -1.07 -5.85
C ALA A 183 8.05 -0.49 -4.89
N ALA A 184 8.52 -1.30 -3.93
CA ALA A 184 9.60 -0.97 -3.01
C ALA A 184 10.97 -1.19 -3.68
#